data_ba9151af5cab81a4df3b8a21d0110845
#
_entry.id   ba9151af5cab81a4df3b8a21d0110845
#
_cell.length_a   1.000
_cell.length_b   1.000
_cell.length_c   1.000
_cell.angle_alpha   90.00
_cell.angle_beta   90.00
_cell.angle_gamma   90.00
#
_symmetry.space_group_name_H-M   'P 1'
#
loop_
_entity.id
_entity.type
_entity.pdbx_description
1 polymer ?
#
loop_
_entity_poly.entity_id
_entity_poly.type
_entity_poly.pdbx_seq_one_letter_code
_entity_poly.pdbx_strand_id
1 'polypeptide(L)'
;MIYFSLCPVLRNAAAFQTFDPACEVNLAGGIYVAFMMQDQQLVETDIPARLDRLPWGRFHTLVVAALGITWILDGLEVTLAGSLAGALKTSLQLSNTDIGIASSAYLAGAVLGALFFGWLTDRLGRKKLFFVTLSVYLVATAATATSWSIESFALFRFLTGAGIGGEYTAINSTIQELVPARVRGWTDLVINGTFWIGAALGALGSLVLLDAQLFDPDFGWRLGFLIGAGLACFIFLMRLWIPESPRWLMTHGRIEEAERVVAGIESRFAPLPATQSLPRVRLRARKSTPLWLVNQTLFKHHRRRTFVGLSLMAAQAFFYNAIFFTYALILIAFYGIASDRVGLYLLPFAIGNFLGPLLIGRLFDTHGRRIMIAFTYIVSGILLALTGWLFMQNLIDAVTQTVCWTIIFFFASCAASSAYLTVSETFPLEIRALAIAFFYAVGTGIGGILAPSLFGLLIDTGSRVSVFWGYLFGSALMIFAGWVAWCWGTDAERKPLEDVARPLTFV
;
A
#
# COMPACT_ATOMS: atom_id res chain seq x y z
N MET A 1 37.14 47.39 3.71
CA MET A 1 38.25 46.75 4.42
C MET A 1 37.72 45.61 5.31
N ILE A 2 36.94 44.67 4.72
CA ILE A 2 36.44 43.42 5.40
C ILE A 2 36.43 42.35 4.29
N TYR A 3 37.63 41.93 3.82
CA TYR A 3 37.75 40.92 2.74
C TYR A 3 39.01 40.04 2.93
N PHE A 4 39.37 39.69 4.16
CA PHE A 4 40.57 38.82 4.35
C PHE A 4 40.44 37.83 5.52
N SER A 5 39.28 37.16 5.66
CA SER A 5 39.15 36.12 6.70
C SER A 5 38.50 34.83 6.24
N LEU A 6 38.40 34.57 4.92
CA LEU A 6 37.76 33.35 4.36
C LEU A 6 38.74 32.47 3.56
N CYS A 7 40.01 32.46 3.87
CA CYS A 7 41.04 31.80 3.07
C CYS A 7 41.78 30.60 3.72
N PRO A 8 41.20 29.76 4.63
CA PRO A 8 41.77 28.44 4.86
C PRO A 8 41.16 27.30 4.00
N VAL A 9 39.98 27.51 3.38
CA VAL A 9 39.26 26.44 2.67
C VAL A 9 39.74 26.21 1.24
N LEU A 10 40.47 27.15 0.64
CA LEU A 10 40.91 27.06 -0.75
C LEU A 10 42.33 26.44 -0.93
N ARG A 11 43.02 26.00 0.11
CA ARG A 11 44.36 25.39 0.00
C ARG A 11 44.41 23.90 -0.35
N ASN A 12 43.27 23.20 -0.45
CA ASN A 12 43.18 21.80 -0.88
C ASN A 12 42.55 21.62 -2.28
N ALA A 13 42.74 22.57 -3.18
CA ALA A 13 42.25 22.53 -4.56
C ALA A 13 43.00 21.54 -5.49
N ALA A 14 43.97 20.77 -4.99
CA ALA A 14 44.71 19.82 -5.81
C ALA A 14 43.95 18.49 -6.08
N ALA A 15 42.76 18.29 -5.55
CA ALA A 15 41.94 17.08 -5.79
C ALA A 15 40.88 17.25 -6.90
N PHE A 16 40.88 18.38 -7.64
CA PHE A 16 39.85 18.72 -8.64
C PHE A 16 40.27 18.51 -10.10
N GLN A 17 41.32 17.71 -10.37
CA GLN A 17 41.84 17.55 -11.74
C GLN A 17 41.21 16.44 -12.59
N THR A 18 40.07 15.86 -12.18
CA THR A 18 39.35 14.87 -13.01
C THR A 18 37.86 15.17 -13.12
N PHE A 19 37.48 16.39 -13.44
CA PHE A 19 36.10 16.72 -13.79
C PHE A 19 36.01 17.10 -15.28
N ASP A 20 35.08 16.44 -15.95
CA ASP A 20 34.66 16.64 -17.34
C ASP A 20 34.23 18.11 -17.58
N PRO A 21 34.77 18.83 -18.59
CA PRO A 21 34.47 20.24 -18.83
C PRO A 21 33.07 20.54 -19.38
N ALA A 22 32.14 19.56 -19.45
CA ALA A 22 30.78 19.74 -19.91
C ALA A 22 29.75 20.14 -18.83
N CYS A 23 30.16 20.33 -17.57
CA CYS A 23 29.28 20.79 -16.49
C CYS A 23 29.50 22.28 -16.21
N GLU A 24 28.69 23.16 -16.79
CA GLU A 24 28.51 24.54 -16.32
C GLU A 24 27.95 24.49 -14.87
N VAL A 25 28.81 24.55 -13.88
CA VAL A 25 28.46 24.58 -12.46
C VAL A 25 28.06 26.00 -12.11
N ASN A 26 26.76 26.22 -11.93
CA ASN A 26 26.24 27.44 -11.32
C ASN A 26 26.85 27.58 -9.91
N LEU A 27 27.76 28.53 -9.69
CA LEU A 27 28.56 28.71 -8.47
C LEU A 27 27.71 28.74 -7.17
N ALA A 28 26.49 29.24 -7.21
CA ALA A 28 25.54 29.21 -6.08
C ALA A 28 25.08 27.78 -5.76
N GLY A 29 24.86 26.94 -6.78
CA GLY A 29 24.49 25.52 -6.59
C GLY A 29 25.67 24.68 -6.07
N GLY A 30 26.89 24.96 -6.52
CA GLY A 30 28.10 24.25 -6.08
C GLY A 30 28.47 24.51 -4.62
N ILE A 31 28.29 25.74 -4.13
CA ILE A 31 28.50 26.09 -2.71
C ILE A 31 27.45 25.43 -1.81
N TYR A 32 26.20 25.36 -2.25
CA TYR A 32 25.10 24.72 -1.50
C TYR A 32 25.31 23.19 -1.42
N VAL A 33 25.77 22.57 -2.48
CA VAL A 33 26.09 21.13 -2.52
C VAL A 33 27.32 20.85 -1.63
N ALA A 34 28.36 21.70 -1.65
CA ALA A 34 29.56 21.54 -0.82
C ALA A 34 29.23 21.73 0.69
N PHE A 35 28.37 22.69 1.04
CA PHE A 35 27.95 22.91 2.43
C PHE A 35 27.07 21.76 2.97
N MET A 36 26.25 21.14 2.10
CA MET A 36 25.46 19.94 2.44
C MET A 36 26.33 18.67 2.56
N MET A 37 27.53 18.64 2.00
CA MET A 37 28.45 17.49 2.07
C MET A 37 29.32 17.46 3.34
N GLN A 38 29.42 18.55 4.09
CA GLN A 38 30.40 18.71 5.16
C GLN A 38 30.05 17.98 6.48
N ASP A 39 28.81 17.46 6.62
CA ASP A 39 28.32 16.86 7.88
C ASP A 39 27.82 15.41 7.71
N GLN A 40 28.32 14.69 6.69
CA GLN A 40 27.84 13.32 6.40
C GLN A 40 28.82 12.28 6.93
N GLN A 41 28.42 11.59 8.00
CA GLN A 41 29.16 10.47 8.55
C GLN A 41 29.20 9.31 7.52
N LEU A 42 30.40 8.90 7.12
CA LEU A 42 30.59 7.69 6.32
C LEU A 42 30.37 6.47 7.23
N VAL A 43 29.48 5.61 6.82
CA VAL A 43 29.10 4.39 7.52
C VAL A 43 29.45 3.19 6.66
N GLU A 44 30.13 2.20 7.24
CA GLU A 44 30.34 0.88 6.64
C GLU A 44 29.68 -0.18 7.53
N THR A 45 28.75 -0.97 6.97
CA THR A 45 27.97 -1.93 7.75
C THR A 45 27.58 -3.16 6.94
N ASP A 46 27.36 -4.28 7.62
CA ASP A 46 26.87 -5.55 7.06
C ASP A 46 25.40 -5.83 7.45
N ILE A 47 24.73 -4.89 8.08
CA ILE A 47 23.34 -5.02 8.56
C ILE A 47 22.38 -5.59 7.50
N PRO A 48 22.35 -5.12 6.24
CA PRO A 48 21.47 -5.69 5.22
C PRO A 48 21.71 -7.17 4.98
N ALA A 49 22.97 -7.58 4.86
CA ALA A 49 23.35 -8.96 4.62
C ALA A 49 23.01 -9.87 5.82
N ARG A 50 23.15 -9.36 7.04
CA ARG A 50 22.78 -10.08 8.28
C ARG A 50 21.28 -10.32 8.35
N LEU A 51 20.45 -9.33 8.01
CA LEU A 51 19.00 -9.50 7.98
C LEU A 51 18.55 -10.48 6.88
N ASP A 52 19.12 -10.41 5.69
CA ASP A 52 18.70 -11.25 4.56
C ASP A 52 19.14 -12.73 4.70
N ARG A 53 20.20 -13.03 5.48
CA ARG A 53 20.63 -14.41 5.76
C ARG A 53 19.78 -15.13 6.82
N LEU A 54 18.98 -14.40 7.62
CA LEU A 54 18.18 -15.00 8.71
C LEU A 54 17.22 -16.06 8.17
N PRO A 55 17.11 -17.24 8.80
CA PRO A 55 16.08 -18.21 8.48
C PRO A 55 14.71 -17.66 8.88
N TRP A 56 13.63 -18.18 8.26
CA TRP A 56 12.28 -17.85 8.74
C TRP A 56 12.10 -18.38 10.17
N GLY A 57 11.58 -17.54 11.06
CA GLY A 57 11.40 -17.91 12.46
C GLY A 57 10.24 -17.14 13.11
N ARG A 58 10.03 -17.39 14.41
CA ARG A 58 8.95 -16.77 15.20
C ARG A 58 8.93 -15.24 15.09
N PHE A 59 10.09 -14.60 15.01
CA PHE A 59 10.18 -13.16 14.83
C PHE A 59 9.44 -12.70 13.56
N HIS A 60 9.75 -13.31 12.42
CA HIS A 60 9.13 -12.97 11.14
C HIS A 60 7.62 -13.25 11.15
N THR A 61 7.20 -14.38 11.71
CA THR A 61 5.77 -14.73 11.86
C THR A 61 5.02 -13.69 12.69
N LEU A 62 5.60 -13.22 13.80
CA LEU A 62 4.98 -12.18 14.64
C LEU A 62 4.90 -10.84 13.94
N VAL A 63 5.94 -10.45 13.21
CA VAL A 63 5.94 -9.21 12.41
C VAL A 63 4.84 -9.29 11.34
N VAL A 64 4.77 -10.39 10.59
CA VAL A 64 3.77 -10.59 9.54
C VAL A 64 2.36 -10.61 10.10
N ALA A 65 2.13 -11.30 11.22
CA ALA A 65 0.83 -11.33 11.88
C ALA A 65 0.40 -9.91 12.35
N ALA A 66 1.31 -9.18 13.01
CA ALA A 66 1.02 -7.83 13.48
C ALA A 66 0.77 -6.82 12.35
N LEU A 67 1.41 -6.99 11.20
CA LEU A 67 1.16 -6.18 10.01
C LEU A 67 -0.13 -6.61 9.29
N GLY A 68 -0.36 -7.91 9.15
CA GLY A 68 -1.55 -8.46 8.49
C GLY A 68 -2.85 -8.15 9.21
N ILE A 69 -2.86 -8.15 10.55
CA ILE A 69 -4.05 -7.80 11.34
C ILE A 69 -4.51 -6.36 11.07
N THR A 70 -3.60 -5.44 10.75
CA THR A 70 -3.99 -4.07 10.37
C THR A 70 -4.77 -4.05 9.05
N TRP A 71 -4.34 -4.84 8.07
CA TRP A 71 -5.08 -4.99 6.82
C TRP A 71 -6.45 -5.66 7.02
N ILE A 72 -6.55 -6.62 7.95
CA ILE A 72 -7.83 -7.21 8.34
C ILE A 72 -8.75 -6.13 8.93
N LEU A 73 -8.23 -5.28 9.82
CA LEU A 73 -9.02 -4.20 10.42
C LEU A 73 -9.52 -3.21 9.37
N ASP A 74 -8.67 -2.83 8.43
CA ASP A 74 -9.07 -1.92 7.35
C ASP A 74 -10.15 -2.53 6.45
N GLY A 75 -9.97 -3.78 6.03
CA GLY A 75 -10.97 -4.50 5.24
C GLY A 75 -12.32 -4.64 5.97
N LEU A 76 -12.27 -4.91 7.27
CA LEU A 76 -13.46 -4.97 8.12
C LEU A 76 -14.17 -3.61 8.17
N GLU A 77 -13.44 -2.53 8.44
CA GLU A 77 -14.03 -1.21 8.60
C GLU A 77 -14.61 -0.66 7.29
N VAL A 78 -13.88 -0.80 6.18
CA VAL A 78 -14.37 -0.35 4.86
C VAL A 78 -15.65 -1.09 4.47
N THR A 79 -15.70 -2.40 4.72
CA THR A 79 -16.88 -3.21 4.40
C THR A 79 -18.05 -2.92 5.35
N LEU A 80 -17.78 -2.76 6.64
CA LEU A 80 -18.81 -2.34 7.60
C LEU A 80 -19.40 -0.99 7.22
N ALA A 81 -18.57 0.02 6.95
CA ALA A 81 -19.04 1.34 6.58
C ALA A 81 -19.96 1.31 5.35
N GLY A 82 -19.61 0.49 4.34
CA GLY A 82 -20.48 0.27 3.18
C GLY A 82 -21.78 -0.44 3.52
N SER A 83 -21.73 -1.50 4.32
CA SER A 83 -22.91 -2.31 4.70
C SER A 83 -23.86 -1.55 5.65
N LEU A 84 -23.33 -0.70 6.53
CA LEU A 84 -24.09 0.07 7.51
C LEU A 84 -24.67 1.38 6.92
N ALA A 85 -24.37 1.70 5.65
CA ALA A 85 -24.81 2.96 5.02
C ALA A 85 -26.33 3.18 5.06
N GLY A 86 -27.12 2.12 4.95
CA GLY A 86 -28.59 2.17 5.06
C GLY A 86 -29.07 2.58 6.46
N ALA A 87 -28.52 1.98 7.51
CA ALA A 87 -28.86 2.32 8.90
C ALA A 87 -28.39 3.74 9.25
N LEU A 88 -27.17 4.12 8.81
CA LEU A 88 -26.63 5.46 8.96
C LEU A 88 -27.51 6.53 8.30
N LYS A 89 -27.98 6.24 7.08
CA LYS A 89 -28.91 7.11 6.35
C LYS A 89 -30.21 7.36 7.13
N THR A 90 -30.76 6.34 7.70
CA THR A 90 -31.99 6.44 8.49
C THR A 90 -31.74 7.18 9.82
N SER A 91 -30.67 6.83 10.53
CA SER A 91 -30.31 7.39 11.84
C SER A 91 -30.04 8.89 11.79
N LEU A 92 -29.22 9.33 10.82
CA LEU A 92 -28.82 10.74 10.67
C LEU A 92 -29.63 11.50 9.60
N GLN A 93 -30.69 10.90 9.05
CA GLN A 93 -31.57 11.49 8.02
C GLN A 93 -30.80 11.95 6.77
N LEU A 94 -29.82 11.13 6.32
CA LEU A 94 -28.92 11.46 5.22
C LEU A 94 -29.54 11.15 3.85
N SER A 95 -29.14 11.93 2.85
CA SER A 95 -29.38 11.63 1.43
C SER A 95 -28.36 10.61 0.91
N ASN A 96 -28.58 10.07 -0.29
CA ASN A 96 -27.56 9.23 -0.98
C ASN A 96 -26.29 10.03 -1.30
N THR A 97 -26.44 11.33 -1.57
CA THR A 97 -25.32 12.26 -1.82
C THR A 97 -24.45 12.40 -0.57
N ASP A 98 -25.05 12.48 0.62
CA ASP A 98 -24.31 12.62 1.88
C ASP A 98 -23.46 11.38 2.18
N ILE A 99 -23.98 10.17 1.91
CA ILE A 99 -23.21 8.92 2.02
C ILE A 99 -22.04 8.92 1.02
N GLY A 100 -22.26 9.41 -0.20
CA GLY A 100 -21.19 9.59 -1.19
C GLY A 100 -20.11 10.58 -0.73
N ILE A 101 -20.52 11.71 -0.13
CA ILE A 101 -19.58 12.71 0.44
C ILE A 101 -18.73 12.08 1.56
N ALA A 102 -19.35 11.33 2.46
CA ALA A 102 -18.65 10.67 3.56
C ALA A 102 -17.61 9.63 3.06
N SER A 103 -17.99 8.85 2.05
CA SER A 103 -17.08 7.90 1.40
C SER A 103 -15.91 8.60 0.68
N SER A 104 -16.22 9.71 -0.01
CA SER A 104 -15.20 10.53 -0.66
C SER A 104 -14.27 11.21 0.34
N ALA A 105 -14.79 11.65 1.49
CA ALA A 105 -14.00 12.22 2.58
C ALA A 105 -12.99 11.19 3.13
N TYR A 106 -13.39 9.93 3.31
CA TYR A 106 -12.50 8.85 3.72
C TYR A 106 -11.36 8.64 2.70
N LEU A 107 -11.69 8.54 1.42
CA LEU A 107 -10.68 8.37 0.35
C LEU A 107 -9.74 9.57 0.24
N ALA A 108 -10.27 10.80 0.34
CA ALA A 108 -9.45 12.02 0.35
C ALA A 108 -8.51 12.03 1.57
N GLY A 109 -9.01 11.63 2.73
CA GLY A 109 -8.20 11.44 3.93
C GLY A 109 -7.08 10.43 3.70
N ALA A 110 -7.39 9.26 3.12
CA ALA A 110 -6.41 8.22 2.85
C ALA A 110 -5.30 8.68 1.89
N VAL A 111 -5.65 9.40 0.83
CA VAL A 111 -4.69 9.97 -0.13
C VAL A 111 -3.78 11.02 0.53
N LEU A 112 -4.37 11.99 1.22
CA LEU A 112 -3.61 13.06 1.87
C LEU A 112 -2.80 12.55 3.05
N GLY A 113 -3.37 11.63 3.83
CA GLY A 113 -2.71 10.95 4.92
C GLY A 113 -1.51 10.12 4.46
N ALA A 114 -1.66 9.36 3.37
CA ALA A 114 -0.55 8.60 2.79
C ALA A 114 0.62 9.51 2.41
N LEU A 115 0.36 10.62 1.73
CA LEU A 115 1.40 11.58 1.33
C LEU A 115 2.07 12.26 2.54
N PHE A 116 1.28 12.74 3.49
CA PHE A 116 1.78 13.43 4.67
C PHE A 116 2.55 12.48 5.59
N PHE A 117 1.95 11.35 5.97
CA PHE A 117 2.60 10.40 6.86
C PHE A 117 3.70 9.59 6.16
N GLY A 118 3.60 9.36 4.84
CA GLY A 118 4.68 8.75 4.06
C GLY A 118 5.95 9.61 4.11
N TRP A 119 5.82 10.91 3.89
CA TRP A 119 6.92 11.86 4.06
C TRP A 119 7.46 11.89 5.49
N LEU A 120 6.58 11.81 6.48
CA LEU A 120 6.96 11.82 7.88
C LEU A 120 7.62 10.49 8.30
N THR A 121 7.20 9.36 7.70
CA THR A 121 7.78 8.02 7.95
C THR A 121 9.26 7.96 7.58
N ASP A 122 9.64 8.53 6.45
CA ASP A 122 11.04 8.56 6.03
C ASP A 122 11.91 9.44 6.94
N ARG A 123 11.32 10.40 7.67
CA ARG A 123 12.03 11.31 8.59
C ARG A 123 12.10 10.82 10.04
N LEU A 124 10.99 10.30 10.57
CA LEU A 124 10.86 9.97 11.99
C LEU A 124 11.04 8.48 12.31
N GLY A 125 11.03 7.64 11.29
CA GLY A 125 11.11 6.18 11.42
C GLY A 125 9.74 5.50 11.37
N ARG A 126 9.78 4.21 11.07
CA ARG A 126 8.59 3.39 10.84
C ARG A 126 7.82 3.16 12.14
N LYS A 127 8.53 2.82 13.22
CA LYS A 127 7.92 2.51 14.51
C LYS A 127 7.13 3.68 15.09
N LYS A 128 7.71 4.88 15.09
CA LYS A 128 7.01 6.08 15.63
C LYS A 128 5.76 6.39 14.83
N LEU A 129 5.86 6.28 13.50
CA LEU A 129 4.72 6.56 12.63
C LEU A 129 3.59 5.57 12.79
N PHE A 130 3.88 4.28 13.01
CA PHE A 130 2.86 3.31 13.35
C PHE A 130 1.99 3.73 14.54
N PHE A 131 2.62 4.26 15.60
CA PHE A 131 1.86 4.72 16.77
C PHE A 131 1.06 5.98 16.48
N VAL A 132 1.61 6.92 15.72
CA VAL A 132 0.93 8.17 15.37
C VAL A 132 -0.27 7.89 14.47
N THR A 133 -0.07 7.16 13.36
CA THR A 133 -1.13 6.88 12.37
C THR A 133 -2.23 6.01 12.97
N LEU A 134 -1.87 4.98 13.74
CA LEU A 134 -2.82 4.12 14.42
C LEU A 134 -3.58 4.86 15.54
N SER A 135 -2.95 5.82 16.23
CA SER A 135 -3.63 6.68 17.20
C SER A 135 -4.65 7.59 16.51
N VAL A 136 -4.28 8.21 15.38
CA VAL A 136 -5.23 9.02 14.58
C VAL A 136 -6.40 8.16 14.13
N TYR A 137 -6.12 6.98 13.58
CA TYR A 137 -7.13 6.02 13.15
C TYR A 137 -8.07 5.62 14.30
N LEU A 138 -7.51 5.16 15.43
CA LEU A 138 -8.25 4.73 16.61
C LEU A 138 -9.22 5.82 17.13
N VAL A 139 -8.69 7.02 17.34
CA VAL A 139 -9.47 8.15 17.87
C VAL A 139 -10.53 8.58 16.87
N ALA A 140 -10.21 8.65 15.59
CA ALA A 140 -11.15 9.05 14.56
C ALA A 140 -12.25 8.01 14.35
N THR A 141 -11.94 6.71 14.37
CA THR A 141 -12.92 5.63 14.27
C THR A 141 -13.86 5.62 15.48
N ALA A 142 -13.32 5.77 16.70
CA ALA A 142 -14.15 5.91 17.90
C ALA A 142 -15.05 7.17 17.84
N ALA A 143 -14.51 8.29 17.37
CA ALA A 143 -15.28 9.52 17.18
C ALA A 143 -16.37 9.36 16.11
N THR A 144 -16.15 8.57 15.07
CA THR A 144 -17.16 8.25 14.05
C THR A 144 -18.41 7.65 14.68
N ALA A 145 -18.27 6.78 15.69
CA ALA A 145 -19.40 6.20 16.42
C ALA A 145 -20.24 7.25 17.18
N THR A 146 -19.68 8.41 17.50
CA THR A 146 -20.37 9.50 18.22
C THR A 146 -20.91 10.59 17.30
N SER A 147 -20.90 10.40 15.99
CA SER A 147 -21.34 11.40 15.01
C SER A 147 -22.82 11.74 15.19
N TRP A 148 -23.15 13.03 15.04
CA TRP A 148 -24.48 13.59 15.20
C TRP A 148 -25.00 14.33 13.95
N SER A 149 -24.14 14.52 12.95
CA SER A 149 -24.47 15.16 11.67
C SER A 149 -23.56 14.61 10.57
N ILE A 150 -23.88 14.91 9.30
CA ILE A 150 -23.05 14.55 8.15
C ILE A 150 -21.66 15.17 8.21
N GLU A 151 -21.55 16.41 8.65
CA GLU A 151 -20.27 17.12 8.73
C GLU A 151 -19.34 16.45 9.75
N SER A 152 -19.87 16.11 10.95
CA SER A 152 -19.09 15.39 11.96
C SER A 152 -18.67 14.00 11.47
N PHE A 153 -19.60 13.28 10.83
CA PHE A 153 -19.33 11.96 10.26
C PHE A 153 -18.25 12.04 9.16
N ALA A 154 -18.41 12.95 8.20
CA ALA A 154 -17.45 13.13 7.11
C ALA A 154 -16.06 13.57 7.61
N LEU A 155 -15.99 14.46 8.62
CA LEU A 155 -14.74 14.86 9.24
C LEU A 155 -14.03 13.68 9.91
N PHE A 156 -14.75 12.88 10.70
CA PHE A 156 -14.14 11.72 11.36
C PHE A 156 -13.76 10.64 10.36
N ARG A 157 -14.54 10.43 9.30
CA ARG A 157 -14.17 9.54 8.19
C ARG A 157 -12.94 10.01 7.45
N PHE A 158 -12.77 11.31 7.21
CA PHE A 158 -11.56 11.88 6.64
C PHE A 158 -10.34 11.60 7.53
N LEU A 159 -10.44 11.81 8.84
CA LEU A 159 -9.34 11.55 9.78
C LEU A 159 -9.02 10.05 9.89
N THR A 160 -10.06 9.19 9.89
CA THR A 160 -9.88 7.73 9.84
C THR A 160 -9.11 7.33 8.58
N GLY A 161 -9.53 7.84 7.41
CA GLY A 161 -8.82 7.65 6.16
C GLY A 161 -7.38 8.13 6.21
N ALA A 162 -7.13 9.31 6.80
CA ALA A 162 -5.76 9.83 6.94
C ALA A 162 -4.87 8.92 7.79
N GLY A 163 -5.38 8.36 8.88
CA GLY A 163 -4.68 7.37 9.69
C GLY A 163 -4.29 6.13 8.89
N ILE A 164 -5.25 5.50 8.20
CA ILE A 164 -5.02 4.26 7.47
C ILE A 164 -4.11 4.45 6.25
N GLY A 165 -4.26 5.58 5.53
CA GLY A 165 -3.37 5.90 4.40
C GLY A 165 -1.91 6.01 4.82
N GLY A 166 -1.65 6.58 6.01
CA GLY A 166 -0.31 6.59 6.62
C GLY A 166 0.18 5.18 7.00
N GLU A 167 -0.71 4.33 7.51
CA GLU A 167 -0.39 2.93 7.84
C GLU A 167 0.08 2.14 6.63
N TYR A 168 -0.54 2.29 5.46
CA TYR A 168 -0.16 1.58 4.25
C TYR A 168 1.31 1.79 3.89
N THR A 169 1.78 3.02 3.98
CA THR A 169 3.17 3.36 3.65
C THR A 169 4.15 2.77 4.66
N ALA A 170 3.82 2.82 5.93
CA ALA A 170 4.64 2.30 7.01
C ALA A 170 4.69 0.76 6.99
N ILE A 171 3.56 0.08 6.75
CA ILE A 171 3.48 -1.38 6.65
C ILE A 171 4.34 -1.89 5.49
N ASN A 172 4.08 -1.39 4.27
CA ASN A 172 4.77 -1.86 3.08
C ASN A 172 6.28 -1.61 3.15
N SER A 173 6.74 -0.46 3.67
CA SER A 173 8.17 -0.24 3.88
C SER A 173 8.75 -1.18 4.96
N THR A 174 8.03 -1.46 6.04
CA THR A 174 8.50 -2.35 7.11
C THR A 174 8.64 -3.80 6.63
N ILE A 175 7.71 -4.31 5.82
CA ILE A 175 7.81 -5.63 5.20
C ILE A 175 9.12 -5.75 4.42
N GLN A 176 9.38 -4.77 3.56
CA GLN A 176 10.60 -4.76 2.74
C GLN A 176 11.88 -4.76 3.58
N GLU A 177 11.87 -4.08 4.71
CA GLU A 177 13.05 -3.84 5.51
C GLU A 177 13.35 -4.93 6.53
N LEU A 178 12.35 -5.67 7.01
CA LEU A 178 12.50 -6.72 8.04
C LEU A 178 12.38 -8.16 7.52
N VAL A 179 11.74 -8.37 6.35
CA VAL A 179 11.54 -9.71 5.80
C VAL A 179 12.70 -10.10 4.87
N PRO A 180 13.27 -11.32 5.01
CA PRO A 180 14.34 -11.79 4.15
C PRO A 180 13.95 -11.82 2.66
N ALA A 181 14.89 -11.46 1.78
CA ALA A 181 14.68 -11.33 0.33
C ALA A 181 14.04 -12.56 -0.32
N ARG A 182 14.36 -13.78 0.16
CA ARG A 182 13.90 -15.06 -0.43
C ARG A 182 12.39 -15.32 -0.32
N VAL A 183 11.68 -14.68 0.63
CA VAL A 183 10.25 -14.89 0.91
C VAL A 183 9.46 -13.58 0.95
N ARG A 184 10.10 -12.48 0.62
CA ARG A 184 9.54 -11.13 0.74
C ARG A 184 8.31 -10.94 -0.13
N GLY A 185 8.32 -11.43 -1.36
CA GLY A 185 7.20 -11.30 -2.26
C GLY A 185 5.96 -12.03 -1.77
N TRP A 186 6.08 -13.31 -1.45
CA TRP A 186 4.96 -14.06 -0.91
C TRP A 186 4.39 -13.42 0.36
N THR A 187 5.28 -12.99 1.25
CA THR A 187 4.88 -12.34 2.50
C THR A 187 4.11 -11.05 2.26
N ASP A 188 4.59 -10.20 1.35
CA ASP A 188 3.95 -8.94 1.00
C ASP A 188 2.56 -9.18 0.39
N LEU A 189 2.46 -10.10 -0.57
CA LEU A 189 1.19 -10.44 -1.19
C LEU A 189 0.17 -10.99 -0.18
N VAL A 190 0.59 -11.89 0.72
CA VAL A 190 -0.29 -12.47 1.73
C VAL A 190 -0.77 -11.41 2.72
N ILE A 191 0.12 -10.55 3.21
CA ILE A 191 -0.24 -9.47 4.13
C ILE A 191 -1.30 -8.55 3.47
N ASN A 192 -1.07 -8.09 2.24
CA ASN A 192 -2.05 -7.28 1.51
C ASN A 192 -3.36 -8.04 1.29
N GLY A 193 -3.29 -9.35 0.98
CA GLY A 193 -4.46 -10.23 0.81
C GLY A 193 -5.30 -10.40 2.07
N THR A 194 -4.76 -10.18 3.28
CA THR A 194 -5.52 -10.31 4.54
C THR A 194 -6.64 -9.26 4.67
N PHE A 195 -6.60 -8.17 3.91
CA PHE A 195 -7.72 -7.23 3.77
C PHE A 195 -9.05 -7.94 3.52
N TRP A 196 -9.04 -8.97 2.69
CA TRP A 196 -10.26 -9.70 2.30
C TRP A 196 -10.82 -10.60 3.41
N ILE A 197 -9.97 -11.05 4.35
CA ILE A 197 -10.45 -11.67 5.58
C ILE A 197 -11.25 -10.65 6.37
N GLY A 198 -10.73 -9.44 6.50
CA GLY A 198 -11.42 -8.34 7.17
C GLY A 198 -12.74 -7.98 6.48
N ALA A 199 -12.73 -7.90 5.16
CA ALA A 199 -13.95 -7.63 4.37
C ALA A 199 -15.03 -8.70 4.59
N ALA A 200 -14.65 -9.99 4.61
CA ALA A 200 -15.58 -11.07 4.93
C ALA A 200 -16.13 -10.97 6.36
N LEU A 201 -15.27 -10.67 7.34
CA LEU A 201 -15.69 -10.46 8.73
C LEU A 201 -16.63 -9.24 8.87
N GLY A 202 -16.35 -8.16 8.14
CA GLY A 202 -17.21 -6.98 8.10
C GLY A 202 -18.59 -7.27 7.50
N ALA A 203 -18.63 -8.02 6.39
CA ALA A 203 -19.87 -8.45 5.77
C ALA A 203 -20.71 -9.36 6.70
N LEU A 204 -20.08 -10.32 7.37
CA LEU A 204 -20.76 -11.18 8.35
C LEU A 204 -21.19 -10.40 9.61
N GLY A 205 -20.31 -9.51 10.10
CA GLY A 205 -20.62 -8.65 11.25
C GLY A 205 -21.80 -7.73 11.01
N SER A 206 -21.93 -7.19 9.78
CA SER A 206 -23.05 -6.33 9.44
C SER A 206 -24.42 -7.04 9.53
N LEU A 207 -24.47 -8.35 9.24
CA LEU A 207 -25.71 -9.13 9.38
C LEU A 207 -26.19 -9.17 10.83
N VAL A 208 -25.27 -9.24 11.78
CA VAL A 208 -25.60 -9.25 13.22
C VAL A 208 -25.93 -7.83 13.71
N LEU A 209 -25.14 -6.85 13.30
CA LEU A 209 -25.28 -5.46 13.74
C LEU A 209 -26.54 -4.75 13.20
N LEU A 210 -27.05 -5.22 12.05
CA LEU A 210 -28.26 -4.68 11.42
C LEU A 210 -29.51 -5.49 11.77
N ASP A 211 -29.40 -6.54 12.56
CA ASP A 211 -30.56 -7.32 13.01
C ASP A 211 -31.36 -6.50 14.05
N ALA A 212 -32.50 -6.01 13.63
CA ALA A 212 -33.41 -5.21 14.48
C ALA A 212 -34.00 -5.99 15.69
N GLN A 213 -33.84 -7.32 15.73
CA GLN A 213 -34.18 -8.12 16.89
C GLN A 213 -33.10 -8.10 17.96
N LEU A 214 -31.85 -7.84 17.57
CA LEU A 214 -30.70 -7.83 18.47
C LEU A 214 -30.32 -6.44 18.92
N PHE A 215 -30.36 -5.46 18.00
CA PHE A 215 -29.89 -4.09 18.25
C PHE A 215 -30.85 -3.07 17.66
N ASP A 216 -31.04 -1.94 18.35
CA ASP A 216 -31.62 -0.77 17.76
C ASP A 216 -30.81 -0.31 16.54
N PRO A 217 -31.45 0.01 15.40
CA PRO A 217 -30.75 0.42 14.18
C PRO A 217 -29.77 1.60 14.39
N ASP A 218 -30.09 2.55 15.28
CA ASP A 218 -29.24 3.68 15.62
C ASP A 218 -28.00 3.24 16.43
N PHE A 219 -28.18 2.26 17.31
CA PHE A 219 -27.07 1.73 18.10
C PHE A 219 -26.19 0.75 17.31
N GLY A 220 -26.78 -0.05 16.43
CA GLY A 220 -26.06 -1.10 15.67
C GLY A 220 -24.91 -0.56 14.83
N TRP A 221 -25.09 0.51 14.08
CA TRP A 221 -24.02 1.09 13.27
C TRP A 221 -22.93 1.74 14.14
N ARG A 222 -23.28 2.38 15.25
CA ARG A 222 -22.32 2.96 16.21
C ARG A 222 -21.45 1.88 16.84
N LEU A 223 -22.07 0.77 17.22
CA LEU A 223 -21.39 -0.38 17.78
C LEU A 223 -20.36 -0.97 16.78
N GLY A 224 -20.68 -0.99 15.49
CA GLY A 224 -19.75 -1.41 14.44
C GLY A 224 -18.44 -0.62 14.46
N PHE A 225 -18.50 0.70 14.52
CA PHE A 225 -17.32 1.55 14.62
C PHE A 225 -16.59 1.42 15.98
N LEU A 226 -17.31 1.23 17.08
CA LEU A 226 -16.69 0.98 18.39
C LEU A 226 -15.95 -0.37 18.44
N ILE A 227 -16.47 -1.40 17.80
CA ILE A 227 -15.78 -2.69 17.64
C ILE A 227 -14.47 -2.48 16.83
N GLY A 228 -14.56 -1.73 15.72
CA GLY A 228 -13.37 -1.35 14.93
C GLY A 228 -12.31 -0.62 15.77
N ALA A 229 -12.72 0.35 16.58
CA ALA A 229 -11.84 1.07 17.49
C ALA A 229 -11.23 0.13 18.58
N GLY A 230 -12.02 -0.79 19.13
CA GLY A 230 -11.55 -1.79 20.08
C GLY A 230 -10.46 -2.72 19.49
N LEU A 231 -10.66 -3.17 18.25
CA LEU A 231 -9.68 -3.96 17.51
C LEU A 231 -8.41 -3.14 17.21
N ALA A 232 -8.55 -1.86 16.86
CA ALA A 232 -7.40 -0.97 16.66
C ALA A 232 -6.58 -0.78 17.96
N CYS A 233 -7.24 -0.71 19.12
CA CYS A 233 -6.54 -0.68 20.40
C CYS A 233 -5.72 -1.95 20.66
N PHE A 234 -6.26 -3.12 20.32
CA PHE A 234 -5.53 -4.39 20.41
C PHE A 234 -4.30 -4.40 19.47
N ILE A 235 -4.45 -3.92 18.24
CA ILE A 235 -3.35 -3.80 17.28
C ILE A 235 -2.28 -2.84 17.80
N PHE A 236 -2.68 -1.72 18.40
CA PHE A 236 -1.77 -0.78 19.03
C PHE A 236 -0.85 -1.46 20.05
N LEU A 237 -1.39 -2.35 20.88
CA LEU A 237 -0.60 -3.12 21.84
C LEU A 237 0.34 -4.11 21.15
N MET A 238 -0.09 -4.78 20.07
CA MET A 238 0.75 -5.70 19.31
C MET A 238 1.94 -4.99 18.63
N ARG A 239 1.80 -3.70 18.26
CA ARG A 239 2.86 -2.92 17.63
C ARG A 239 4.04 -2.58 18.56
N LEU A 240 3.88 -2.70 19.87
CA LEU A 240 4.96 -2.48 20.85
C LEU A 240 6.16 -3.41 20.60
N TRP A 241 5.94 -4.60 20.04
CA TRP A 241 6.97 -5.61 19.80
C TRP A 241 7.73 -5.43 18.48
N ILE A 242 7.21 -4.64 17.54
CA ILE A 242 7.89 -4.39 16.27
C ILE A 242 9.05 -3.41 16.55
N PRO A 243 10.30 -3.80 16.23
CA PRO A 243 11.44 -2.91 16.38
C PRO A 243 11.43 -1.82 15.30
N GLU A 244 12.22 -0.76 15.50
CA GLU A 244 12.52 0.18 14.42
C GLU A 244 13.32 -0.53 13.33
N SER A 245 13.22 -0.05 12.10
CA SER A 245 13.95 -0.60 10.97
C SER A 245 15.46 -0.40 11.10
N PRO A 246 16.28 -1.46 11.17
CA PRO A 246 17.73 -1.32 11.18
C PRO A 246 18.26 -0.66 9.90
N ARG A 247 17.62 -0.91 8.75
CA ARG A 247 17.97 -0.28 7.48
C ARG A 247 17.73 1.23 7.51
N TRP A 248 16.63 1.67 8.12
CA TRP A 248 16.35 3.09 8.31
C TRP A 248 17.34 3.72 9.30
N LEU A 249 17.64 3.05 10.41
CA LEU A 249 18.58 3.53 11.41
C LEU A 249 19.99 3.75 10.81
N MET A 250 20.47 2.82 9.96
CA MET A 250 21.78 2.97 9.33
C MET A 250 21.84 4.17 8.38
N THR A 251 20.79 4.43 7.58
CA THR A 251 20.76 5.59 6.67
C THR A 251 20.68 6.93 7.40
N HIS A 252 20.26 6.92 8.69
CA HIS A 252 20.18 8.10 9.54
C HIS A 252 21.37 8.24 10.51
N GLY A 253 22.43 7.43 10.36
CA GLY A 253 23.65 7.49 11.18
C GLY A 253 23.50 6.92 12.60
N ARG A 254 22.40 6.22 12.90
CA ARG A 254 22.12 5.60 14.21
C ARG A 254 22.61 4.15 14.25
N ILE A 255 23.93 3.95 13.95
CA ILE A 255 24.50 2.62 13.74
C ILE A 255 24.46 1.75 14.98
N GLU A 256 24.83 2.32 16.16
CA GLU A 256 24.85 1.55 17.42
C GLU A 256 23.43 1.03 17.78
N GLU A 257 22.41 1.78 17.44
CA GLU A 257 21.03 1.35 17.66
C GLU A 257 20.61 0.29 16.64
N ALA A 258 21.00 0.46 15.36
CA ALA A 258 20.78 -0.53 14.33
C ALA A 258 21.44 -1.87 14.69
N GLU A 259 22.69 -1.85 15.16
CA GLU A 259 23.42 -3.03 15.62
C GLU A 259 22.71 -3.71 16.82
N ARG A 260 22.25 -2.93 17.81
CA ARG A 260 21.50 -3.48 18.96
C ARG A 260 20.20 -4.15 18.50
N VAL A 261 19.49 -3.55 17.56
CA VAL A 261 18.23 -4.14 17.04
C VAL A 261 18.53 -5.42 16.28
N VAL A 262 19.54 -5.44 15.41
CA VAL A 262 19.93 -6.64 14.64
C VAL A 262 20.40 -7.75 15.58
N ALA A 263 21.27 -7.45 16.55
CA ALA A 263 21.71 -8.43 17.55
C ALA A 263 20.52 -9.00 18.36
N GLY A 264 19.55 -8.14 18.73
CA GLY A 264 18.32 -8.57 19.40
C GLY A 264 17.40 -9.43 18.53
N ILE A 265 17.43 -9.26 17.20
CA ILE A 265 16.74 -10.14 16.27
C ILE A 265 17.49 -11.48 16.15
N GLU A 266 18.80 -11.42 15.89
CA GLU A 266 19.67 -12.62 15.73
C GLU A 266 19.64 -13.53 16.95
N SER A 267 19.59 -12.96 18.17
CA SER A 267 19.53 -13.74 19.42
C SER A 267 18.28 -14.62 19.56
N ARG A 268 17.26 -14.39 18.73
CA ARG A 268 16.02 -15.20 18.68
C ARG A 268 16.14 -16.44 17.78
N PHE A 269 17.28 -16.58 17.10
CA PHE A 269 17.57 -17.71 16.21
C PHE A 269 18.67 -18.59 16.78
N ALA A 270 18.72 -19.84 16.33
CA ALA A 270 19.87 -20.70 16.63
C ALA A 270 21.16 -20.07 16.05
N PRO A 271 22.32 -20.29 16.68
CA PRO A 271 23.59 -19.76 16.17
C PRO A 271 23.76 -20.10 14.69
N LEU A 272 23.91 -19.07 13.87
CA LEU A 272 24.17 -19.26 12.45
C LEU A 272 25.63 -19.69 12.25
N PRO A 273 25.93 -20.55 11.27
CA PRO A 273 27.30 -20.90 10.95
C PRO A 273 28.16 -19.65 10.74
N ALA A 274 29.38 -19.65 11.30
CA ALA A 274 30.34 -18.58 11.06
C ALA A 274 30.62 -18.51 9.57
N THR A 275 30.10 -17.49 8.90
CA THR A 275 30.34 -17.27 7.46
C THR A 275 31.59 -16.41 7.29
N GLN A 276 32.43 -16.72 6.31
CA GLN A 276 33.43 -15.79 5.80
C GLN A 276 32.76 -14.44 5.54
N SER A 277 33.51 -13.35 5.68
CA SER A 277 33.05 -11.95 5.67
C SER A 277 31.77 -11.68 4.87
N LEU A 278 30.71 -11.19 5.55
CA LEU A 278 29.48 -10.77 4.90
C LEU A 278 29.73 -9.53 4.02
N PRO A 279 29.02 -9.38 2.91
CA PRO A 279 29.12 -8.17 2.09
C PRO A 279 28.76 -6.94 2.91
N ARG A 280 29.64 -5.94 2.85
CA ARG A 280 29.43 -4.65 3.54
C ARG A 280 29.00 -3.60 2.54
N VAL A 281 28.14 -2.71 3.00
CA VAL A 281 27.70 -1.54 2.25
C VAL A 281 28.29 -0.28 2.85
N ARG A 282 28.70 0.66 1.98
CA ARG A 282 29.22 1.97 2.36
C ARG A 282 28.19 3.04 2.01
N LEU A 283 27.81 3.86 2.96
CA LEU A 283 26.81 4.90 2.76
C LEU A 283 27.16 6.18 3.55
N ARG A 284 26.66 7.31 3.07
CA ARG A 284 26.72 8.59 3.77
C ARG A 284 25.40 8.83 4.46
N ALA A 285 25.38 8.81 5.78
CA ALA A 285 24.16 9.02 6.56
C ALA A 285 23.58 10.43 6.33
N ARG A 286 22.24 10.53 6.20
CA ARG A 286 21.50 11.78 6.04
C ARG A 286 20.31 11.83 6.97
N LYS A 287 20.06 13.01 7.58
CA LYS A 287 18.91 13.23 8.47
C LYS A 287 17.57 13.27 7.73
N SER A 288 17.55 13.70 6.46
CA SER A 288 16.34 13.77 5.63
C SER A 288 16.66 13.91 4.16
N THR A 289 15.76 13.45 3.30
CA THR A 289 15.83 13.60 1.85
C THR A 289 14.94 14.75 1.40
N PRO A 290 15.47 15.80 0.72
CA PRO A 290 14.67 16.92 0.27
C PRO A 290 13.72 16.51 -0.88
N LEU A 291 12.52 17.10 -0.92
CA LEU A 291 11.47 16.74 -1.89
C LEU A 291 11.89 16.93 -3.36
N TRP A 292 12.75 17.90 -3.65
CA TRP A 292 13.26 18.07 -5.02
C TRP A 292 14.10 16.87 -5.50
N LEU A 293 14.88 16.25 -4.57
CA LEU A 293 15.67 15.06 -4.86
C LEU A 293 14.75 13.85 -5.06
N VAL A 294 13.66 13.75 -4.30
CA VAL A 294 12.62 12.71 -4.50
C VAL A 294 12.03 12.83 -5.89
N ASN A 295 11.59 14.05 -6.30
CA ASN A 295 11.06 14.29 -7.61
C ASN A 295 12.07 13.96 -8.73
N GLN A 296 13.33 14.38 -8.57
CA GLN A 296 14.38 14.07 -9.52
C GLN A 296 14.64 12.55 -9.61
N THR A 297 14.66 11.86 -8.48
CA THR A 297 14.86 10.41 -8.43
C THR A 297 13.73 9.67 -9.15
N LEU A 298 12.47 10.03 -8.88
CA LEU A 298 11.32 9.40 -9.52
C LEU A 298 11.28 9.68 -11.03
N PHE A 299 11.33 10.95 -11.45
CA PHE A 299 11.01 11.33 -12.83
C PHE A 299 12.21 11.47 -13.76
N LYS A 300 13.45 11.61 -13.24
CA LYS A 300 14.65 11.67 -14.07
C LYS A 300 15.46 10.37 -13.99
N HIS A 301 15.86 9.93 -12.79
CA HIS A 301 16.75 8.78 -12.63
C HIS A 301 16.03 7.44 -12.81
N HIS A 302 14.82 7.29 -12.28
CA HIS A 302 14.05 6.05 -12.32
C HIS A 302 12.76 6.14 -13.15
N ARG A 303 12.72 6.97 -14.20
CA ARG A 303 11.51 7.23 -15.01
C ARG A 303 10.81 5.97 -15.51
N ARG A 304 11.56 4.91 -15.91
CA ARG A 304 10.96 3.65 -16.35
C ARG A 304 10.26 2.93 -15.20
N ARG A 305 10.90 2.84 -14.04
CA ARG A 305 10.31 2.24 -12.83
C ARG A 305 9.09 3.02 -12.36
N THR A 306 9.15 4.35 -12.44
CA THR A 306 8.01 5.23 -12.13
C THR A 306 6.85 4.97 -13.07
N PHE A 307 7.10 4.85 -14.38
CA PHE A 307 6.05 4.53 -15.34
C PHE A 307 5.43 3.14 -15.09
N VAL A 308 6.24 2.12 -14.80
CA VAL A 308 5.75 0.78 -14.40
C VAL A 308 4.87 0.89 -13.15
N GLY A 309 5.37 1.52 -12.09
CA GLY A 309 4.62 1.69 -10.83
C GLY A 309 3.29 2.42 -11.02
N LEU A 310 3.27 3.52 -11.78
CA LEU A 310 2.04 4.27 -12.09
C LEU A 310 1.05 3.42 -12.89
N SER A 311 1.52 2.69 -13.92
CA SER A 311 0.67 1.84 -14.74
C SER A 311 0.02 0.73 -13.91
N LEU A 312 0.81 0.05 -13.05
CA LEU A 312 0.30 -1.01 -12.19
C LEU A 312 -0.69 -0.46 -11.15
N MET A 313 -0.33 0.62 -10.46
CA MET A 313 -1.18 1.19 -9.41
C MET A 313 -2.49 1.77 -9.97
N ALA A 314 -2.45 2.47 -11.10
CA ALA A 314 -3.65 3.02 -11.71
C ALA A 314 -4.57 1.93 -12.26
N ALA A 315 -4.02 0.93 -12.95
CA ALA A 315 -4.82 -0.16 -13.53
C ALA A 315 -5.51 -0.99 -12.44
N GLN A 316 -4.79 -1.41 -11.40
CA GLN A 316 -5.38 -2.19 -10.32
C GLN A 316 -6.42 -1.37 -9.53
N ALA A 317 -6.14 -0.09 -9.23
CA ALA A 317 -7.07 0.74 -8.50
C ALA A 317 -8.37 0.97 -9.28
N PHE A 318 -8.28 1.25 -10.59
CA PHE A 318 -9.44 1.34 -11.46
C PHE A 318 -10.23 0.03 -11.48
N PHE A 319 -9.57 -1.08 -11.72
CA PHE A 319 -10.18 -2.41 -11.83
C PHE A 319 -10.92 -2.81 -10.54
N TYR A 320 -10.26 -2.65 -9.38
CA TYR A 320 -10.87 -2.98 -8.09
C TYR A 320 -12.05 -2.09 -7.78
N ASN A 321 -11.90 -0.78 -7.89
CA ASN A 321 -12.96 0.15 -7.54
C ASN A 321 -14.14 0.07 -8.53
N ALA A 322 -13.87 -0.18 -9.82
CA ALA A 322 -14.90 -0.40 -10.82
C ALA A 322 -15.83 -1.58 -10.47
N ILE A 323 -15.26 -2.70 -10.03
CA ILE A 323 -16.03 -3.93 -9.81
C ILE A 323 -16.54 -3.99 -8.36
N PHE A 324 -15.67 -3.79 -7.37
CA PHE A 324 -16.03 -3.96 -5.95
C PHE A 324 -17.16 -3.03 -5.51
N PHE A 325 -17.07 -1.73 -5.83
CA PHE A 325 -18.08 -0.77 -5.43
C PHE A 325 -19.37 -0.84 -6.27
N THR A 326 -19.32 -1.43 -7.46
CA THR A 326 -20.51 -1.55 -8.31
C THR A 326 -21.10 -2.96 -8.35
N TYR A 327 -20.47 -3.91 -7.67
CA TYR A 327 -20.90 -5.30 -7.60
C TYR A 327 -22.36 -5.45 -7.18
N ALA A 328 -22.73 -4.81 -6.05
CA ALA A 328 -24.08 -4.81 -5.55
C ALA A 328 -25.10 -4.21 -6.57
N LEU A 329 -24.71 -3.11 -7.21
CA LEU A 329 -25.56 -2.45 -8.21
C LEU A 329 -25.80 -3.35 -9.42
N ILE A 330 -24.79 -4.07 -9.90
CA ILE A 330 -24.93 -5.04 -11.00
C ILE A 330 -25.88 -6.18 -10.62
N LEU A 331 -25.74 -6.74 -9.42
CA LEU A 331 -26.61 -7.84 -8.95
C LEU A 331 -28.08 -7.38 -8.82
N ILE A 332 -28.30 -6.18 -8.30
CA ILE A 332 -29.66 -5.64 -8.15
C ILE A 332 -30.24 -5.24 -9.50
N ALA A 333 -29.52 -4.44 -10.30
CA ALA A 333 -30.07 -3.84 -11.51
C ALA A 333 -30.27 -4.86 -12.66
N PHE A 334 -29.37 -5.83 -12.80
CA PHE A 334 -29.40 -6.74 -13.96
C PHE A 334 -29.85 -8.17 -13.64
N TYR A 335 -29.80 -8.56 -12.36
CA TYR A 335 -30.18 -9.91 -11.93
C TYR A 335 -31.35 -9.92 -10.94
N GLY A 336 -31.83 -8.76 -10.48
CA GLY A 336 -32.97 -8.65 -9.58
C GLY A 336 -32.71 -9.23 -8.18
N ILE A 337 -31.45 -9.32 -7.74
CA ILE A 337 -31.10 -9.82 -6.42
C ILE A 337 -31.52 -8.79 -5.38
N ALA A 338 -32.25 -9.24 -4.34
CA ALA A 338 -32.66 -8.39 -3.25
C ALA A 338 -31.44 -7.89 -2.44
N SER A 339 -31.48 -6.63 -2.02
CA SER A 339 -30.32 -5.95 -1.38
C SER A 339 -29.84 -6.64 -0.10
N ASP A 340 -30.74 -7.29 0.66
CA ASP A 340 -30.42 -8.09 1.85
C ASP A 340 -29.61 -9.35 1.54
N ARG A 341 -29.66 -9.88 0.31
CA ARG A 341 -28.93 -11.07 -0.13
C ARG A 341 -27.58 -10.79 -0.80
N VAL A 342 -27.29 -9.56 -1.17
CA VAL A 342 -26.06 -9.17 -1.85
C VAL A 342 -24.81 -9.57 -1.05
N GLY A 343 -24.87 -9.45 0.29
CA GLY A 343 -23.75 -9.83 1.18
C GLY A 343 -23.31 -11.28 1.01
N LEU A 344 -24.22 -12.21 0.69
CA LEU A 344 -23.90 -13.62 0.46
C LEU A 344 -23.02 -13.83 -0.79
N TYR A 345 -23.21 -12.99 -1.81
CA TYR A 345 -22.42 -13.03 -3.05
C TYR A 345 -21.01 -12.42 -2.86
N LEU A 346 -20.80 -11.59 -1.83
CA LEU A 346 -19.48 -11.03 -1.51
C LEU A 346 -18.55 -12.06 -0.83
N LEU A 347 -19.08 -13.08 -0.17
CA LEU A 347 -18.24 -14.06 0.53
C LEU A 347 -17.34 -14.88 -0.40
N PRO A 348 -17.85 -15.51 -1.49
CA PRO A 348 -16.98 -16.21 -2.45
C PRO A 348 -15.93 -15.28 -3.07
N PHE A 349 -16.31 -14.06 -3.37
CA PHE A 349 -15.44 -13.02 -3.89
C PHE A 349 -14.26 -12.71 -2.92
N ALA A 350 -14.55 -12.53 -1.63
CA ALA A 350 -13.52 -12.31 -0.61
C ALA A 350 -12.58 -13.51 -0.46
N ILE A 351 -13.15 -14.74 -0.50
CA ILE A 351 -12.37 -15.99 -0.47
C ILE A 351 -11.39 -16.05 -1.65
N GLY A 352 -11.86 -15.81 -2.87
CA GLY A 352 -11.00 -15.78 -4.07
C GLY A 352 -9.85 -14.81 -3.94
N ASN A 353 -10.14 -13.59 -3.47
CA ASN A 353 -9.14 -12.55 -3.26
C ASN A 353 -8.06 -12.92 -2.22
N PHE A 354 -8.42 -13.63 -1.16
CA PHE A 354 -7.44 -14.08 -0.16
C PHE A 354 -6.63 -15.30 -0.64
N LEU A 355 -7.30 -16.26 -1.28
CA LEU A 355 -6.65 -17.50 -1.71
C LEU A 355 -5.62 -17.26 -2.83
N GLY A 356 -5.82 -16.29 -3.71
CA GLY A 356 -4.87 -15.96 -4.76
C GLY A 356 -3.46 -15.69 -4.23
N PRO A 357 -3.23 -14.64 -3.43
CA PRO A 357 -1.94 -14.36 -2.80
C PRO A 357 -1.37 -15.52 -1.97
N LEU A 358 -2.22 -16.23 -1.25
CA LEU A 358 -1.81 -17.35 -0.41
C LEU A 358 -1.22 -18.51 -1.22
N LEU A 359 -1.90 -18.91 -2.32
CA LEU A 359 -1.55 -20.10 -3.10
C LEU A 359 -0.49 -19.83 -4.16
N ILE A 360 -0.69 -18.77 -4.96
CA ILE A 360 0.23 -18.48 -6.07
C ILE A 360 1.28 -17.40 -5.76
N GLY A 361 1.17 -16.70 -4.63
CA GLY A 361 2.12 -15.66 -4.24
C GLY A 361 3.57 -16.14 -4.16
N ARG A 362 3.83 -17.41 -3.80
CA ARG A 362 5.18 -18.00 -3.80
C ARG A 362 5.84 -18.02 -5.18
N LEU A 363 5.05 -18.06 -6.25
CA LEU A 363 5.57 -18.05 -7.61
C LEU A 363 6.27 -16.74 -7.93
N PHE A 364 5.90 -15.64 -7.28
CA PHE A 364 6.58 -14.35 -7.43
C PHE A 364 8.02 -14.39 -6.91
N ASP A 365 8.34 -15.24 -5.93
CA ASP A 365 9.69 -15.45 -5.42
C ASP A 365 10.48 -16.53 -6.17
N THR A 366 9.80 -17.43 -6.91
CA THR A 366 10.43 -18.60 -7.55
C THR A 366 10.52 -18.50 -9.07
N HIS A 367 9.49 -17.97 -9.73
CA HIS A 367 9.42 -17.81 -11.19
C HIS A 367 9.78 -16.39 -11.65
N GLY A 368 9.87 -15.45 -10.72
CA GLY A 368 10.28 -14.08 -10.96
C GLY A 368 9.15 -13.05 -10.89
N ARG A 369 9.50 -11.86 -10.38
CA ARG A 369 8.56 -10.73 -10.21
C ARG A 369 7.92 -10.35 -11.53
N ARG A 370 8.74 -10.04 -12.51
CA ARG A 370 8.33 -9.53 -13.81
C ARG A 370 7.33 -10.44 -14.52
N ILE A 371 7.61 -11.76 -14.54
CA ILE A 371 6.77 -12.75 -15.20
C ILE A 371 5.42 -12.87 -14.49
N MET A 372 5.43 -13.01 -13.17
CA MET A 372 4.21 -13.23 -12.40
C MET A 372 3.32 -11.99 -12.35
N ILE A 373 3.91 -10.79 -12.28
CA ILE A 373 3.15 -9.53 -12.38
C ILE A 373 2.45 -9.47 -13.74
N ALA A 374 3.19 -9.64 -14.84
CA ALA A 374 2.62 -9.62 -16.18
C ALA A 374 1.52 -10.67 -16.34
N PHE A 375 1.76 -11.90 -15.89
CA PHE A 375 0.80 -12.99 -15.95
C PHE A 375 -0.50 -12.66 -15.21
N THR A 376 -0.42 -12.25 -13.96
CA THR A 376 -1.62 -12.00 -13.14
C THR A 376 -2.43 -10.82 -13.65
N TYR A 377 -1.79 -9.75 -14.12
CA TYR A 377 -2.46 -8.60 -14.74
C TYR A 377 -3.14 -8.97 -16.06
N ILE A 378 -2.44 -9.64 -16.96
CA ILE A 378 -2.98 -10.01 -18.28
C ILE A 378 -4.12 -11.02 -18.14
N VAL A 379 -3.95 -12.05 -17.31
CA VAL A 379 -4.99 -13.07 -17.09
C VAL A 379 -6.24 -12.42 -16.50
N SER A 380 -6.11 -11.55 -15.49
CA SER A 380 -7.26 -10.84 -14.92
C SER A 380 -7.99 -9.99 -15.96
N GLY A 381 -7.24 -9.29 -16.82
CA GLY A 381 -7.82 -8.49 -17.89
C GLY A 381 -8.57 -9.34 -18.92
N ILE A 382 -7.98 -10.45 -19.40
CA ILE A 382 -8.60 -11.35 -20.37
C ILE A 382 -9.88 -11.97 -19.78
N LEU A 383 -9.82 -12.46 -18.55
CA LEU A 383 -10.99 -13.06 -17.88
C LEU A 383 -12.10 -12.04 -17.68
N LEU A 384 -11.77 -10.77 -17.37
CA LEU A 384 -12.76 -9.70 -17.27
C LEU A 384 -13.42 -9.41 -18.62
N ALA A 385 -12.65 -9.32 -19.71
CA ALA A 385 -13.22 -9.12 -21.05
C ALA A 385 -14.17 -10.25 -21.43
N LEU A 386 -13.76 -11.51 -21.19
CA LEU A 386 -14.59 -12.69 -21.46
C LEU A 386 -15.87 -12.68 -20.61
N THR A 387 -15.76 -12.44 -19.30
CA THR A 387 -16.94 -12.36 -18.41
C THR A 387 -17.86 -11.22 -18.81
N GLY A 388 -17.30 -10.06 -19.17
CA GLY A 388 -18.08 -8.91 -19.65
C GLY A 388 -18.83 -9.22 -20.96
N TRP A 389 -18.21 -9.97 -21.87
CA TRP A 389 -18.87 -10.42 -23.09
C TRP A 389 -20.01 -11.40 -22.80
N LEU A 390 -19.81 -12.40 -21.93
CA LEU A 390 -20.85 -13.32 -21.47
C LEU A 390 -22.01 -12.58 -20.82
N PHE A 391 -21.70 -11.59 -19.97
CA PHE A 391 -22.69 -10.71 -19.33
C PHE A 391 -23.50 -9.91 -20.37
N MET A 392 -22.83 -9.33 -21.35
CA MET A 392 -23.48 -8.56 -22.44
C MET A 392 -24.45 -9.43 -23.23
N GLN A 393 -24.06 -10.67 -23.53
CA GLN A 393 -24.88 -11.63 -24.27
C GLN A 393 -25.99 -12.27 -23.41
N ASN A 394 -26.10 -11.91 -22.12
CA ASN A 394 -27.06 -12.50 -21.18
C ASN A 394 -26.95 -14.03 -21.04
N LEU A 395 -25.72 -14.57 -21.16
CA LEU A 395 -25.43 -16.00 -21.10
C LEU A 395 -25.16 -16.52 -19.69
N ILE A 396 -25.04 -15.62 -18.71
CA ILE A 396 -24.69 -15.97 -17.33
C ILE A 396 -25.71 -15.38 -16.34
N ASP A 397 -26.02 -16.17 -15.33
CA ASP A 397 -26.85 -15.77 -14.19
C ASP A 397 -26.01 -15.14 -13.07
N ALA A 398 -26.65 -14.69 -11.99
CA ALA A 398 -25.99 -14.04 -10.86
C ALA A 398 -24.94 -14.94 -10.18
N VAL A 399 -25.22 -16.24 -10.08
CA VAL A 399 -24.31 -17.19 -9.45
C VAL A 399 -23.07 -17.39 -10.32
N THR A 400 -23.26 -17.65 -11.62
CA THR A 400 -22.17 -17.79 -12.57
C THR A 400 -21.34 -16.51 -12.67
N GLN A 401 -21.96 -15.33 -12.68
CA GLN A 401 -21.28 -14.04 -12.63
C GLN A 401 -20.37 -13.95 -11.41
N THR A 402 -20.87 -14.35 -10.23
CA THR A 402 -20.10 -14.37 -8.97
C THR A 402 -18.92 -15.34 -9.04
N VAL A 403 -19.12 -16.54 -9.58
CA VAL A 403 -18.03 -17.51 -9.77
C VAL A 403 -16.97 -16.95 -10.71
N CYS A 404 -17.35 -16.36 -11.84
CA CYS A 404 -16.42 -15.71 -12.75
C CYS A 404 -15.61 -14.63 -12.05
N TRP A 405 -16.26 -13.75 -11.27
CA TRP A 405 -15.56 -12.71 -10.52
C TRP A 405 -14.67 -13.27 -9.43
N THR A 406 -15.08 -14.33 -8.74
CA THR A 406 -14.21 -15.01 -7.74
C THR A 406 -12.92 -15.50 -8.40
N ILE A 407 -13.00 -16.10 -9.60
CA ILE A 407 -11.83 -16.55 -10.35
C ILE A 407 -10.99 -15.37 -10.84
N ILE A 408 -11.61 -14.33 -11.37
CA ILE A 408 -10.90 -13.11 -11.81
C ILE A 408 -10.12 -12.51 -10.64
N PHE A 409 -10.78 -12.33 -9.49
CA PHE A 409 -10.17 -11.69 -8.35
C PHE A 409 -9.18 -12.57 -7.60
N PHE A 410 -9.19 -13.87 -7.80
CA PHE A 410 -8.10 -14.76 -7.40
C PHE A 410 -6.76 -14.33 -8.05
N PHE A 411 -6.75 -14.02 -9.33
CA PHE A 411 -5.57 -13.49 -10.02
C PHE A 411 -5.35 -12.00 -9.76
N ALA A 412 -6.41 -11.21 -9.80
CA ALA A 412 -6.34 -9.76 -9.63
C ALA A 412 -5.83 -9.34 -8.25
N SER A 413 -6.10 -10.12 -7.20
CA SER A 413 -5.56 -9.86 -5.85
C SER A 413 -4.04 -9.98 -5.81
N CYS A 414 -3.49 -10.97 -6.52
CA CYS A 414 -2.03 -11.06 -6.69
C CYS A 414 -1.48 -9.89 -7.51
N ALA A 415 -2.19 -9.49 -8.57
CA ALA A 415 -1.82 -8.34 -9.38
C ALA A 415 -1.80 -7.05 -8.53
N ALA A 416 -2.87 -6.77 -7.79
CA ALA A 416 -2.95 -5.59 -6.94
C ALA A 416 -1.87 -5.56 -5.85
N SER A 417 -1.70 -6.65 -5.11
CA SER A 417 -0.64 -6.75 -4.09
C SER A 417 0.75 -6.58 -4.71
N SER A 418 0.97 -7.12 -5.91
CA SER A 418 2.26 -7.00 -6.60
C SER A 418 2.58 -5.56 -7.08
N ALA A 419 1.58 -4.70 -7.24
CA ALA A 419 1.80 -3.28 -7.50
C ALA A 419 2.48 -2.60 -6.30
N TYR A 420 1.98 -2.86 -5.08
CA TYR A 420 2.62 -2.39 -3.83
C TYR A 420 4.02 -2.97 -3.66
N LEU A 421 4.17 -4.28 -3.88
CA LEU A 421 5.47 -4.96 -3.86
C LEU A 421 6.46 -4.29 -4.82
N THR A 422 6.04 -4.00 -6.06
CA THR A 422 6.89 -3.38 -7.08
C THR A 422 7.38 -2.01 -6.63
N VAL A 423 6.48 -1.13 -6.17
CA VAL A 423 6.87 0.22 -5.77
C VAL A 423 7.68 0.23 -4.48
N SER A 424 7.48 -0.72 -3.59
CA SER A 424 8.24 -0.83 -2.34
C SER A 424 9.64 -1.43 -2.51
N GLU A 425 9.88 -2.31 -3.50
CA GLU A 425 11.19 -2.92 -3.77
C GLU A 425 12.08 -2.08 -4.72
N THR A 426 11.47 -1.32 -5.64
CA THR A 426 12.22 -0.74 -6.78
C THR A 426 12.71 0.69 -6.55
N PHE A 427 12.41 1.30 -5.40
CA PHE A 427 12.87 2.64 -5.08
C PHE A 427 13.84 2.66 -3.89
N PRO A 428 14.80 3.63 -3.88
CA PRO A 428 15.80 3.76 -2.84
C PRO A 428 15.18 3.88 -1.43
N LEU A 429 15.90 3.35 -0.44
CA LEU A 429 15.47 3.26 0.95
C LEU A 429 15.07 4.61 1.55
N GLU A 430 15.79 5.68 1.19
CA GLU A 430 15.63 7.03 1.73
C GLU A 430 14.34 7.73 1.29
N ILE A 431 13.71 7.24 0.23
CA ILE A 431 12.48 7.83 -0.32
C ILE A 431 11.35 6.80 -0.43
N ARG A 432 11.55 5.58 0.08
CA ARG A 432 10.66 4.44 -0.14
C ARG A 432 9.25 4.69 0.34
N ALA A 433 9.07 5.14 1.59
CA ALA A 433 7.74 5.38 2.13
C ALA A 433 7.01 6.49 1.37
N LEU A 434 7.70 7.56 1.01
CA LEU A 434 7.12 8.63 0.21
C LEU A 434 6.83 8.18 -1.24
N ALA A 435 7.65 7.31 -1.83
CA ALA A 435 7.37 6.73 -3.14
C ALA A 435 6.11 5.85 -3.09
N ILE A 436 5.99 4.95 -2.12
CA ILE A 436 4.78 4.14 -1.90
C ILE A 436 3.55 5.06 -1.77
N ALA A 437 3.65 6.11 -0.95
CA ALA A 437 2.60 7.09 -0.74
C ALA A 437 2.18 7.78 -2.05
N PHE A 438 3.14 8.21 -2.86
CA PHE A 438 2.89 8.86 -4.14
C PHE A 438 2.15 7.93 -5.11
N PHE A 439 2.62 6.71 -5.29
CA PHE A 439 1.98 5.74 -6.19
C PHE A 439 0.57 5.34 -5.71
N TYR A 440 0.40 5.16 -4.40
CA TYR A 440 -0.91 4.93 -3.81
C TYR A 440 -1.86 6.11 -4.04
N ALA A 441 -1.40 7.33 -3.78
CA ALA A 441 -2.21 8.53 -3.93
C ALA A 441 -2.67 8.75 -5.39
N VAL A 442 -1.77 8.57 -6.35
CA VAL A 442 -2.11 8.69 -7.78
C VAL A 442 -3.02 7.55 -8.23
N GLY A 443 -2.73 6.30 -7.84
CA GLY A 443 -3.55 5.15 -8.19
C GLY A 443 -4.96 5.26 -7.63
N THR A 444 -5.09 5.52 -6.33
CA THR A 444 -6.38 5.65 -5.65
C THR A 444 -7.12 6.92 -6.10
N GLY A 445 -6.42 8.03 -6.32
CA GLY A 445 -7.02 9.27 -6.80
C GLY A 445 -7.64 9.11 -8.19
N ILE A 446 -6.94 8.44 -9.12
CA ILE A 446 -7.44 8.20 -10.48
C ILE A 446 -8.45 7.04 -10.47
N GLY A 447 -8.04 5.86 -10.00
CA GLY A 447 -8.86 4.66 -10.06
C GLY A 447 -10.02 4.66 -9.06
N GLY A 448 -9.77 5.12 -7.82
CA GLY A 448 -10.78 5.12 -6.77
C GLY A 448 -11.92 6.11 -6.99
N ILE A 449 -11.66 7.24 -7.61
CA ILE A 449 -12.67 8.28 -7.85
C ILE A 449 -13.37 8.07 -9.20
N LEU A 450 -12.61 7.85 -10.26
CA LEU A 450 -13.16 7.80 -11.62
C LEU A 450 -13.94 6.51 -11.88
N ALA A 451 -13.48 5.36 -11.38
CA ALA A 451 -14.06 4.07 -11.74
C ALA A 451 -15.49 3.88 -11.22
N PRO A 452 -15.82 4.08 -9.93
CA PRO A 452 -17.18 3.93 -9.45
C PRO A 452 -18.16 4.91 -10.11
N SER A 453 -17.73 6.16 -10.33
CA SER A 453 -18.53 7.19 -10.98
C SER A 453 -18.85 6.81 -12.43
N LEU A 454 -17.86 6.37 -13.19
CA LEU A 454 -18.05 5.90 -14.56
C LEU A 454 -19.00 4.70 -14.61
N PHE A 455 -18.79 3.69 -13.76
CA PHE A 455 -19.62 2.51 -13.75
C PHE A 455 -21.04 2.79 -13.25
N GLY A 456 -21.22 3.70 -12.29
CA GLY A 456 -22.55 4.19 -11.89
C GLY A 456 -23.33 4.72 -13.09
N LEU A 457 -22.73 5.64 -13.87
CA LEU A 457 -23.34 6.18 -15.09
C LEU A 457 -23.64 5.09 -16.14
N LEU A 458 -22.76 4.11 -16.31
CA LEU A 458 -22.96 3.01 -17.27
C LEU A 458 -24.10 2.08 -16.82
N ILE A 459 -24.23 1.81 -15.52
CA ILE A 459 -25.28 0.98 -14.95
C ILE A 459 -26.64 1.71 -15.03
N ASP A 460 -26.67 3.02 -14.78
CA ASP A 460 -27.90 3.85 -14.87
C ASP A 460 -28.51 3.84 -16.28
N THR A 461 -27.73 3.55 -17.32
CA THR A 461 -28.27 3.35 -18.68
C THR A 461 -29.20 2.14 -18.79
N GLY A 462 -29.18 1.21 -17.83
CA GLY A 462 -29.88 -0.09 -17.91
C GLY A 462 -29.36 -1.03 -19.01
N SER A 463 -28.31 -0.63 -19.73
CA SER A 463 -27.77 -1.38 -20.88
C SER A 463 -26.58 -2.25 -20.49
N ARG A 464 -26.69 -3.57 -20.68
CA ARG A 464 -25.56 -4.51 -20.53
C ARG A 464 -24.41 -4.20 -21.47
N VAL A 465 -24.69 -3.65 -22.66
CA VAL A 465 -23.67 -3.24 -23.65
C VAL A 465 -22.85 -2.07 -23.12
N SER A 466 -23.48 -1.08 -22.48
CA SER A 466 -22.77 0.04 -21.87
C SER A 466 -21.81 -0.44 -20.77
N VAL A 467 -22.27 -1.30 -19.89
CA VAL A 467 -21.45 -1.88 -18.81
C VAL A 467 -20.29 -2.72 -19.36
N PHE A 468 -20.53 -3.48 -20.44
CA PHE A 468 -19.50 -4.25 -21.13
C PHE A 468 -18.34 -3.36 -21.63
N TRP A 469 -18.62 -2.21 -22.20
CA TRP A 469 -17.58 -1.25 -22.62
C TRP A 469 -16.74 -0.77 -21.44
N GLY A 470 -17.36 -0.57 -20.26
CA GLY A 470 -16.64 -0.28 -19.03
C GLY A 470 -15.72 -1.42 -18.61
N TYR A 471 -16.18 -2.66 -18.65
CA TYR A 471 -15.36 -3.85 -18.37
C TYR A 471 -14.23 -4.01 -19.38
N LEU A 472 -14.48 -3.77 -20.65
CA LEU A 472 -13.47 -3.84 -21.71
C LEU A 472 -12.39 -2.78 -21.51
N PHE A 473 -12.76 -1.57 -21.08
CA PHE A 473 -11.79 -0.52 -20.73
C PHE A 473 -10.94 -0.94 -19.53
N GLY A 474 -11.53 -1.45 -18.45
CA GLY A 474 -10.80 -1.96 -17.29
C GLY A 474 -9.87 -3.14 -17.66
N SER A 475 -10.35 -4.04 -18.52
CA SER A 475 -9.55 -5.13 -19.08
C SER A 475 -8.33 -4.62 -19.86
N ALA A 476 -8.53 -3.64 -20.74
CA ALA A 476 -7.45 -3.03 -21.52
C ALA A 476 -6.39 -2.37 -20.63
N LEU A 477 -6.79 -1.69 -19.56
CA LEU A 477 -5.86 -1.13 -18.58
C LEU A 477 -5.02 -2.21 -17.90
N MET A 478 -5.63 -3.31 -17.47
CA MET A 478 -4.93 -4.44 -16.84
C MET A 478 -3.94 -5.09 -17.81
N ILE A 479 -4.37 -5.40 -19.04
CA ILE A 479 -3.51 -6.00 -20.06
C ILE A 479 -2.35 -5.07 -20.40
N PHE A 480 -2.62 -3.76 -20.55
CA PHE A 480 -1.59 -2.75 -20.80
C PHE A 480 -0.57 -2.70 -19.65
N ALA A 481 -1.02 -2.66 -18.40
CA ALA A 481 -0.13 -2.62 -17.24
C ALA A 481 0.71 -3.91 -17.14
N GLY A 482 0.11 -5.07 -17.41
CA GLY A 482 0.82 -6.35 -17.50
C GLY A 482 1.88 -6.36 -18.62
N TRP A 483 1.57 -5.82 -19.79
CA TRP A 483 2.53 -5.64 -20.87
C TRP A 483 3.67 -4.68 -20.52
N VAL A 484 3.35 -3.58 -19.87
CA VAL A 484 4.36 -2.62 -19.34
C VAL A 484 5.29 -3.31 -18.34
N ALA A 485 4.74 -4.12 -17.43
CA ALA A 485 5.54 -4.90 -16.49
C ALA A 485 6.42 -5.94 -17.20
N TRP A 486 5.89 -6.60 -18.23
CA TRP A 486 6.66 -7.54 -19.05
C TRP A 486 7.85 -6.87 -19.74
N CYS A 487 7.64 -5.68 -20.32
CA CYS A 487 8.69 -4.98 -21.08
C CYS A 487 9.74 -4.29 -20.17
N TRP A 488 9.30 -3.67 -19.08
CA TRP A 488 10.13 -2.76 -18.27
C TRP A 488 10.16 -3.10 -16.77
N GLY A 489 9.52 -4.18 -16.36
CA GLY A 489 9.56 -4.66 -14.97
C GLY A 489 10.99 -5.00 -14.51
N THR A 490 11.21 -4.91 -13.22
CA THR A 490 12.51 -5.22 -12.58
C THR A 490 12.47 -6.63 -12.01
N ASP A 491 13.49 -7.42 -12.28
CA ASP A 491 13.68 -8.75 -11.69
C ASP A 491 14.28 -8.58 -10.29
N ALA A 492 13.42 -8.44 -9.28
CA ALA A 492 13.78 -8.15 -7.90
C ALA A 492 13.70 -9.38 -6.97
N GLU A 493 13.29 -10.55 -7.52
CA GLU A 493 13.13 -11.78 -6.74
C GLU A 493 14.43 -12.21 -6.07
N ARG A 494 14.34 -12.52 -4.78
CA ARG A 494 15.42 -13.04 -3.93
C ARG A 494 16.70 -12.17 -3.88
N LYS A 495 16.62 -10.93 -4.37
CA LYS A 495 17.76 -9.99 -4.34
C LYS A 495 17.67 -9.10 -3.09
N PRO A 496 18.84 -8.72 -2.52
CA PRO A 496 18.89 -7.66 -1.52
C PRO A 496 18.27 -6.36 -2.07
N LEU A 497 17.60 -5.61 -1.22
CA LEU A 497 16.97 -4.34 -1.63
C LEU A 497 17.98 -3.34 -2.19
N GLU A 498 19.16 -3.36 -1.63
CA GLU A 498 20.27 -2.47 -1.97
C GLU A 498 20.80 -2.73 -3.40
N ASP A 499 20.67 -3.98 -3.89
CA ASP A 499 21.02 -4.36 -5.26
C ASP A 499 19.90 -4.02 -6.26
N VAL A 500 18.64 -4.12 -5.84
CA VAL A 500 17.48 -3.76 -6.67
C VAL A 500 17.36 -2.24 -6.83
N ALA A 501 17.49 -1.52 -5.74
CA ALA A 501 17.38 -0.06 -5.69
C ALA A 501 18.51 0.51 -4.82
N ARG A 502 19.63 0.81 -5.47
CA ARG A 502 20.80 1.35 -4.79
C ARG A 502 20.42 2.59 -3.99
N PRO A 503 20.68 2.62 -2.68
CA PRO A 503 20.42 3.80 -1.86
C PRO A 503 21.10 5.05 -2.42
N LEU A 504 20.42 6.20 -2.31
CA LEU A 504 20.94 7.50 -2.77
C LEU A 504 22.20 7.92 -2.01
N THR A 505 22.41 7.35 -0.84
CA THR A 505 23.51 7.64 0.07
C THR A 505 24.71 6.71 -0.12
N PHE A 506 24.63 5.69 -0.99
CA PHE A 506 25.76 4.77 -1.27
C PHE A 506 26.91 5.50 -1.98
N VAL A 507 28.14 5.17 -1.56
CA VAL A 507 29.41 5.73 -2.07
C VAL A 507 30.14 4.68 -2.88
#